data_189c987b8801661c8fcb24155ddf2c1e
#
_entry.id   189c987b8801661c8fcb24155ddf2c1e
#
_cell.length_a   1.000
_cell.length_b   1.000
_cell.length_c   1.000
_cell.angle_alpha   90.00
_cell.angle_beta   90.00
_cell.angle_gamma   90.00
#
_symmetry.space_group_name_H-M   'P 1'
#
loop_
_entity.id
_entity.type
_entity.pdbx_description
1 polymer ?
#
loop_
_entity_poly.entity_id
_entity_poly.type
_entity_poly.pdbx_seq_one_letter_code
_entity_poly.pdbx_strand_id
1 'polypeptide(L)'
;SSFGIYYKLPTYTSLGFKNTSGIFINKTNKYTKSEHIVTGFDYSVGAASKISIEGFIKKYSQYPISVLDGISLANKGADFEVLGNEEIITNGKGETYGLEFLFQQKLFNKFYGIFSYTYFHSKFSGLTGEYLPSVWDSRNLISFVGGYKLSRNWEISSRWRFLGETPFVPYNLEESLQSYPNMILDYSQLGSEKLENFNQLDIRVDKKWNREAFSFSFYFEILNILAQKVPVPKEYGLARDSQGVIINPISLFEVDIDRNTIIPSFGFSFDF
;
A
#
# COMPACT_ATOMS: atom_id res chain seq x y z
N SER A 1 12.78 10.69 21.95
CA SER A 1 13.23 11.18 20.64
C SER A 1 14.39 10.32 20.15
N SER A 2 14.46 10.08 18.84
CA SER A 2 15.54 9.36 18.18
C SER A 2 15.97 10.07 16.90
N PHE A 3 17.26 9.92 16.57
CA PHE A 3 17.82 10.32 15.29
C PHE A 3 18.61 9.14 14.72
N GLY A 4 18.46 8.88 13.43
CA GLY A 4 19.18 7.78 12.76
C GLY A 4 19.50 8.10 11.31
N ILE A 5 20.63 7.54 10.85
CA ILE A 5 21.03 7.56 9.44
C ILE A 5 21.09 6.12 8.96
N TYR A 6 20.38 5.85 7.87
CA TYR A 6 20.21 4.50 7.33
C TYR A 6 20.64 4.48 5.86
N TYR A 7 21.17 3.34 5.44
CA TYR A 7 21.57 3.11 4.06
C TYR A 7 20.91 1.84 3.54
N LYS A 8 20.38 1.90 2.33
CA LYS A 8 19.77 0.77 1.65
C LYS A 8 20.38 0.60 0.26
N LEU A 9 20.79 -0.62 -0.06
CA LEU A 9 21.22 -0.99 -1.40
C LEU A 9 20.05 -0.79 -2.38
N PRO A 10 20.28 -0.30 -3.61
CA PRO A 10 19.30 -0.37 -4.68
C PRO A 10 18.79 -1.80 -4.87
N THR A 11 17.59 -1.96 -5.40
CA THR A 11 16.99 -3.28 -5.60
C THR A 11 17.86 -4.16 -6.49
N TYR A 12 17.83 -5.46 -6.28
CA TYR A 12 18.57 -6.40 -7.15
C TYR A 12 18.11 -6.33 -8.60
N THR A 13 16.85 -6.00 -8.84
CA THR A 13 16.30 -5.74 -10.18
C THR A 13 17.07 -4.62 -10.86
N SER A 14 17.21 -3.47 -10.16
CA SER A 14 17.96 -2.34 -10.69
C SER A 14 19.43 -2.66 -10.92
N LEU A 15 20.07 -3.31 -9.94
CA LEU A 15 21.49 -3.68 -10.04
C LEU A 15 21.75 -4.73 -11.13
N GLY A 16 20.76 -5.60 -11.38
CA GLY A 16 20.81 -6.66 -12.40
C GLY A 16 20.50 -6.19 -13.81
N PHE A 17 20.04 -4.94 -13.99
CA PHE A 17 19.73 -4.39 -15.31
C PHE A 17 20.98 -4.36 -16.21
N LYS A 18 20.80 -4.83 -17.44
CA LYS A 18 21.81 -4.78 -18.50
C LYS A 18 21.30 -3.92 -19.65
N ASN A 19 22.16 -3.08 -20.17
CA ASN A 19 21.87 -2.35 -21.39
C ASN A 19 21.83 -3.28 -22.62
N THR A 20 21.55 -2.75 -23.80
CA THR A 20 21.51 -3.50 -25.08
C THR A 20 22.82 -4.18 -25.43
N SER A 21 23.95 -3.73 -24.89
CA SER A 21 25.27 -4.34 -25.06
C SER A 21 25.56 -5.42 -24.00
N GLY A 22 24.61 -5.78 -23.13
CA GLY A 22 24.75 -6.78 -22.08
C GLY A 22 25.56 -6.33 -20.87
N ILE A 23 25.85 -5.04 -20.72
CA ILE A 23 26.65 -4.47 -19.63
C ILE A 23 25.76 -4.07 -18.46
N PHE A 24 26.15 -4.44 -17.25
CA PHE A 24 25.49 -4.02 -16.01
C PHE A 24 25.85 -2.54 -15.70
N ILE A 25 25.00 -1.60 -16.09
CA ILE A 25 25.30 -0.17 -15.96
C ILE A 25 24.96 0.40 -14.60
N ASN A 26 24.06 -0.23 -13.86
CA ASN A 26 23.57 0.27 -12.56
C ASN A 26 24.43 -0.16 -11.36
N LYS A 27 25.48 -0.99 -11.54
CA LYS A 27 26.30 -1.52 -10.44
C LYS A 27 27.07 -0.47 -9.64
N THR A 28 27.33 0.69 -10.23
CA THR A 28 28.06 1.81 -9.60
C THR A 28 27.14 2.77 -8.84
N ASN A 29 25.83 2.52 -8.84
CA ASN A 29 24.87 3.36 -8.14
C ASN A 29 25.09 3.31 -6.63
N LYS A 30 24.93 4.47 -5.99
CA LYS A 30 25.11 4.65 -4.56
C LYS A 30 23.97 4.05 -3.78
N TYR A 31 24.19 3.74 -2.49
CA TYR A 31 23.16 3.37 -1.56
C TYR A 31 22.22 4.55 -1.32
N THR A 32 20.92 4.29 -1.32
CA THR A 32 19.95 5.27 -0.84
C THR A 32 20.22 5.58 0.61
N LYS A 33 20.41 6.86 0.95
CA LYS A 33 20.59 7.36 2.32
C LYS A 33 19.28 7.91 2.83
N SER A 34 18.93 7.60 4.08
CA SER A 34 17.76 8.11 4.76
C SER A 34 18.14 8.64 6.16
N GLU A 35 17.75 9.86 6.45
CA GLU A 35 17.94 10.52 7.74
C GLU A 35 16.58 10.64 8.42
N HIS A 36 16.45 10.05 9.61
CA HIS A 36 15.18 10.00 10.35
C HIS A 36 15.31 10.79 11.66
N ILE A 37 14.29 11.59 11.93
CA ILE A 37 14.04 12.21 13.22
C ILE A 37 12.65 11.76 13.66
N VAL A 38 12.56 11.17 14.83
CA VAL A 38 11.30 10.72 15.43
C VAL A 38 11.22 11.24 16.86
N THR A 39 10.11 11.82 17.23
CA THR A 39 9.83 12.25 18.60
C THR A 39 8.40 11.91 18.97
N GLY A 40 8.20 11.50 20.21
CA GLY A 40 6.86 11.12 20.68
C GLY A 40 6.83 10.92 22.17
N PHE A 41 5.67 10.55 22.64
CA PHE A 41 5.45 10.16 24.02
C PHE A 41 4.49 8.98 24.10
N ASP A 42 4.70 8.18 25.14
CA ASP A 42 3.85 7.07 25.53
C ASP A 42 3.17 7.40 26.85
N TYR A 43 1.88 7.16 26.94
CA TYR A 43 1.12 7.30 28.17
C TYR A 43 0.36 6.01 28.49
N SER A 44 0.68 5.44 29.67
CA SER A 44 -0.01 4.24 30.16
C SER A 44 -1.21 4.63 31.01
N VAL A 45 -2.41 4.24 30.57
CA VAL A 45 -3.66 4.45 31.30
C VAL A 45 -3.93 3.19 32.11
N GLY A 46 -3.49 3.19 33.37
CA GLY A 46 -3.53 1.99 34.20
C GLY A 46 -2.62 0.87 33.66
N ALA A 47 -2.92 -0.38 34.02
CA ALA A 47 -2.10 -1.54 33.65
C ALA A 47 -2.42 -2.13 32.26
N ALA A 48 -3.55 -1.77 31.68
CA ALA A 48 -4.09 -2.45 30.51
C ALA A 48 -4.12 -1.59 29.23
N SER A 49 -4.01 -0.27 29.34
CA SER A 49 -4.16 0.62 28.20
C SER A 49 -2.91 1.48 27.98
N LYS A 50 -2.58 1.72 26.73
CA LYS A 50 -1.46 2.58 26.32
C LYS A 50 -1.89 3.49 25.16
N ILE A 51 -1.50 4.74 25.24
CA ILE A 51 -1.59 5.72 24.13
C ILE A 51 -0.16 6.09 23.74
N SER A 52 0.11 6.12 22.45
CA SER A 52 1.36 6.60 21.86
C SER A 52 1.06 7.65 20.81
N ILE A 53 1.80 8.75 20.83
CA ILE A 53 1.75 9.77 19.79
C ILE A 53 3.18 10.06 19.37
N GLU A 54 3.45 9.93 18.06
CA GLU A 54 4.77 10.14 17.50
C GLU A 54 4.70 11.07 16.28
N GLY A 55 5.64 12.01 16.19
CA GLY A 55 5.90 12.79 15.00
C GLY A 55 7.21 12.35 14.36
N PHE A 56 7.24 12.26 13.04
CA PHE A 56 8.44 11.86 12.32
C PHE A 56 8.72 12.74 11.10
N ILE A 57 10.00 12.89 10.80
CA ILE A 57 10.51 13.46 9.55
C ILE A 57 11.59 12.52 9.03
N LYS A 58 11.51 12.15 7.76
CA LYS A 58 12.47 11.30 7.05
C LYS A 58 12.91 12.04 5.79
N LYS A 59 14.22 12.28 5.63
CA LYS A 59 14.81 12.88 4.43
C LYS A 59 15.61 11.83 3.69
N TYR A 60 15.38 11.73 2.40
CA TYR A 60 16.07 10.78 1.53
C TYR A 60 17.00 11.51 0.58
N SER A 61 18.15 10.91 0.33
CA SER A 61 19.12 11.33 -0.67
C SER A 61 19.67 10.11 -1.41
N GLN A 62 20.26 10.33 -2.56
CA GLN A 62 20.74 9.24 -3.42
C GLN A 62 19.58 8.25 -3.78
N TYR A 63 18.35 8.76 -3.90
CA TYR A 63 17.22 7.95 -4.28
C TYR A 63 17.25 7.64 -5.78
N PRO A 64 16.86 6.43 -6.22
CA PRO A 64 16.89 6.05 -7.63
C PRO A 64 15.93 6.90 -8.48
N ILE A 65 16.44 7.39 -9.61
CA ILE A 65 15.68 8.08 -10.65
C ILE A 65 15.80 7.29 -11.94
N SER A 66 14.70 7.08 -12.66
CA SER A 66 14.67 6.55 -14.02
C SER A 66 15.40 7.51 -14.96
N VAL A 67 16.34 7.01 -15.73
CA VAL A 67 16.99 7.80 -16.79
C VAL A 67 16.02 8.00 -17.97
N LEU A 68 15.18 7.00 -18.23
CA LEU A 68 14.21 7.03 -19.34
C LEU A 68 13.15 8.11 -19.12
N ASP A 69 12.51 8.13 -17.95
CA ASP A 69 11.35 8.98 -17.67
C ASP A 69 11.72 10.25 -16.90
N GLY A 70 12.92 10.31 -16.34
CA GLY A 70 13.40 11.47 -15.58
C GLY A 70 12.77 11.61 -14.19
N ILE A 71 11.96 10.64 -13.74
CA ILE A 71 11.24 10.68 -12.46
C ILE A 71 11.80 9.69 -11.44
N SER A 72 11.56 9.98 -10.16
CA SER A 72 11.95 9.07 -9.07
C SER A 72 11.19 7.75 -9.16
N LEU A 73 11.86 6.63 -8.89
CA LEU A 73 11.18 5.34 -8.77
C LEU A 73 10.09 5.33 -7.69
N ALA A 74 10.14 6.24 -6.71
CA ALA A 74 9.09 6.43 -5.71
C ALA A 74 7.80 7.03 -6.27
N ASN A 75 7.87 7.66 -7.44
CA ASN A 75 6.73 8.29 -8.13
C ASN A 75 6.17 7.41 -9.26
N LYS A 76 6.93 6.38 -9.68
CA LYS A 76 6.63 5.59 -10.88
C LYS A 76 5.44 4.66 -10.77
N GLY A 77 4.90 4.38 -9.63
CA GLY A 77 3.84 3.38 -9.51
C GLY A 77 4.29 1.98 -9.95
N ALA A 78 3.63 0.97 -9.44
CA ALA A 78 3.91 -0.41 -9.80
C ALA A 78 2.68 -1.00 -10.48
N ASP A 79 2.58 -0.86 -11.77
CA ASP A 79 1.68 -1.66 -12.58
C ASP A 79 2.33 -3.01 -12.84
N PHE A 80 2.16 -3.99 -11.95
CA PHE A 80 2.62 -5.36 -12.13
C PHE A 80 4.00 -5.57 -12.79
N GLU A 81 4.63 -4.50 -13.25
CA GLU A 81 5.96 -4.47 -13.83
C GLU A 81 7.03 -4.44 -12.75
N VAL A 82 8.18 -4.98 -13.08
CA VAL A 82 9.31 -5.04 -12.15
C VAL A 82 9.97 -3.67 -12.08
N LEU A 83 9.61 -2.88 -11.08
CA LEU A 83 10.14 -1.54 -10.88
C LEU A 83 11.67 -1.53 -10.84
N GLY A 84 12.27 -0.63 -11.64
CA GLY A 84 13.71 -0.43 -11.70
C GLY A 84 14.48 -1.41 -12.59
N ASN A 85 13.80 -2.20 -13.45
CA ASN A 85 14.45 -2.96 -14.50
C ASN A 85 14.80 -2.05 -15.69
N GLU A 86 15.54 -1.00 -15.42
CA GLU A 86 15.90 0.07 -16.35
C GLU A 86 17.19 0.75 -15.91
N GLU A 87 17.75 1.62 -16.76
CA GLU A 87 18.86 2.47 -16.36
C GLU A 87 18.41 3.50 -15.33
N ILE A 88 19.13 3.54 -14.19
CA ILE A 88 18.85 4.47 -13.10
C ILE A 88 20.10 5.24 -12.71
N ILE A 89 19.89 6.44 -12.15
CA ILE A 89 20.91 7.21 -11.43
C ILE A 89 20.45 7.46 -9.99
N THR A 90 21.41 7.55 -9.05
CA THR A 90 21.12 7.70 -7.62
C THR A 90 21.44 9.11 -7.15
N ASN A 91 20.72 10.12 -7.63
CA ASN A 91 20.82 11.52 -7.22
C ASN A 91 19.49 12.15 -6.78
N GLY A 92 18.41 11.35 -6.74
CA GLY A 92 17.11 11.78 -6.27
C GLY A 92 17.09 12.15 -4.79
N LYS A 93 16.14 13.00 -4.43
CA LYS A 93 15.85 13.38 -3.06
C LYS A 93 14.40 13.02 -2.74
N GLY A 94 14.11 12.91 -1.45
CA GLY A 94 12.75 12.66 -0.97
C GLY A 94 12.58 13.17 0.45
N GLU A 95 11.33 13.37 0.82
CA GLU A 95 10.93 13.69 2.17
C GLU A 95 9.63 13.02 2.53
N THR A 96 9.55 12.53 3.75
CA THR A 96 8.32 12.00 4.32
C THR A 96 8.20 12.53 5.74
N TYR A 97 7.03 13.06 6.09
CA TYR A 97 6.76 13.57 7.44
C TYR A 97 5.33 13.28 7.83
N GLY A 98 5.09 13.13 9.12
CA GLY A 98 3.76 12.78 9.59
C GLY A 98 3.65 12.67 11.09
N LEU A 99 2.44 12.27 11.50
CA LEU A 99 2.06 12.01 12.89
C LEU A 99 1.43 10.62 12.96
N GLU A 100 1.79 9.88 13.99
CA GLU A 100 1.22 8.56 14.30
C GLU A 100 0.55 8.61 15.67
N PHE A 101 -0.67 8.09 15.72
CA PHE A 101 -1.42 7.85 16.95
C PHE A 101 -1.66 6.36 17.09
N LEU A 102 -1.35 5.80 18.26
CA LEU A 102 -1.62 4.41 18.61
C LEU A 102 -2.37 4.37 19.94
N PHE A 103 -3.48 3.66 19.96
CA PHE A 103 -4.17 3.23 21.18
C PHE A 103 -4.15 1.72 21.26
N GLN A 104 -3.62 1.19 22.36
CA GLN A 104 -3.61 -0.24 22.63
C GLN A 104 -4.36 -0.53 23.92
N GLN A 105 -5.28 -1.48 23.87
CA GLN A 105 -5.99 -2.03 25.02
C GLN A 105 -5.69 -3.51 25.13
N LYS A 106 -4.99 -3.94 26.16
CA LYS A 106 -4.90 -5.35 26.56
C LYS A 106 -6.26 -5.82 27.07
N LEU A 107 -6.47 -7.13 27.13
CA LEU A 107 -7.73 -7.67 27.61
C LEU A 107 -8.09 -7.12 28.99
N PHE A 108 -9.12 -6.29 29.05
CA PHE A 108 -9.68 -5.71 30.26
C PHE A 108 -11.20 -5.61 30.13
N ASN A 109 -11.92 -6.06 31.12
CA ASN A 109 -13.39 -6.12 31.11
C ASN A 109 -13.94 -6.72 29.78
N LYS A 110 -13.30 -7.83 29.34
CA LYS A 110 -13.68 -8.57 28.12
C LYS A 110 -13.31 -7.91 26.79
N PHE A 111 -12.89 -6.66 26.77
CA PHE A 111 -12.47 -5.94 25.55
C PHE A 111 -10.94 -5.94 25.41
N TYR A 112 -10.47 -6.07 24.17
CA TYR A 112 -9.08 -5.85 23.76
C TYR A 112 -9.03 -5.28 22.35
N GLY A 113 -7.98 -4.53 22.04
CA GLY A 113 -7.83 -4.00 20.70
C GLY A 113 -6.63 -3.09 20.52
N ILE A 114 -6.33 -2.81 19.27
CA ILE A 114 -5.35 -1.83 18.83
C ILE A 114 -6.01 -0.96 17.78
N PHE A 115 -5.91 0.34 17.96
CA PHE A 115 -6.29 1.33 16.97
C PHE A 115 -5.04 2.15 16.61
N SER A 116 -4.77 2.31 15.33
CA SER A 116 -3.71 3.19 14.84
C SER A 116 -4.24 4.14 13.78
N TYR A 117 -3.74 5.35 13.81
CA TYR A 117 -3.97 6.37 12.80
C TYR A 117 -2.64 7.03 12.45
N THR A 118 -2.32 7.08 11.16
CA THR A 118 -1.16 7.78 10.64
C THR A 118 -1.60 8.82 9.63
N TYR A 119 -1.21 10.06 9.86
CA TYR A 119 -1.27 11.13 8.87
C TYR A 119 0.12 11.45 8.37
N PHE A 120 0.35 11.40 7.06
CA PHE A 120 1.67 11.65 6.50
C PHE A 120 1.64 12.24 5.10
N HIS A 121 2.75 12.83 4.72
CA HIS A 121 3.07 13.25 3.36
C HIS A 121 4.36 12.60 2.93
N SER A 122 4.43 12.18 1.67
CA SER A 122 5.61 11.57 1.08
C SER A 122 5.83 12.07 -0.33
N LYS A 123 6.95 12.75 -0.58
CA LYS A 123 7.29 13.36 -1.87
C LYS A 123 8.72 13.04 -2.26
N PHE A 124 8.94 12.84 -3.56
CA PHE A 124 10.26 12.58 -4.11
C PHE A 124 10.50 13.42 -5.37
N SER A 125 11.76 13.75 -5.63
CA SER A 125 12.16 14.51 -6.81
C SER A 125 12.84 13.64 -7.85
N GLY A 126 12.51 13.90 -9.12
CA GLY A 126 13.20 13.38 -10.28
C GLY A 126 14.35 14.28 -10.73
N LEU A 127 14.68 14.23 -12.03
CA LEU A 127 15.75 15.03 -12.66
C LEU A 127 15.49 16.54 -12.60
N THR A 128 14.23 16.96 -12.67
CA THR A 128 13.84 18.38 -12.60
C THR A 128 14.08 19.00 -11.23
N GLY A 129 14.21 18.16 -10.19
CA GLY A 129 14.31 18.61 -8.80
C GLY A 129 12.97 18.99 -8.17
N GLU A 130 11.86 18.95 -8.90
CA GLU A 130 10.52 19.17 -8.38
C GLU A 130 10.07 17.99 -7.50
N TYR A 131 9.45 18.29 -6.35
CA TYR A 131 8.95 17.30 -5.42
C TYR A 131 7.51 16.90 -5.77
N LEU A 132 7.34 15.70 -6.30
CA LEU A 132 6.06 15.12 -6.66
C LEU A 132 5.64 14.07 -5.62
N PRO A 133 4.32 13.85 -5.40
CA PRO A 133 3.86 12.86 -4.44
C PRO A 133 4.32 11.46 -4.82
N SER A 134 4.72 10.66 -3.83
CA SER A 134 5.01 9.24 -4.06
C SER A 134 3.70 8.47 -4.28
N VAL A 135 3.77 7.33 -4.94
CA VAL A 135 2.61 6.45 -5.18
C VAL A 135 1.93 5.94 -3.91
N TRP A 136 2.60 6.01 -2.77
CA TRP A 136 2.04 5.65 -1.47
C TRP A 136 1.63 6.86 -0.61
N ASP A 137 1.60 8.10 -1.14
CA ASP A 137 1.18 9.31 -0.42
C ASP A 137 -0.35 9.36 -0.22
N SER A 138 -0.87 8.36 0.46
CA SER A 138 -2.30 8.23 0.75
C SER A 138 -2.81 9.17 1.85
N ARG A 139 -1.93 9.89 2.48
CA ARG A 139 -2.20 10.84 3.57
C ARG A 139 -2.72 10.24 4.85
N ASN A 140 -3.70 9.37 4.77
CA ASN A 140 -4.43 8.84 5.92
C ASN A 140 -4.39 7.31 5.91
N LEU A 141 -3.88 6.74 6.99
CA LEU A 141 -3.93 5.31 7.27
C LEU A 141 -4.66 5.08 8.58
N ILE A 142 -5.68 4.24 8.58
CA ILE A 142 -6.34 3.80 9.81
C ILE A 142 -6.29 2.28 9.86
N SER A 143 -5.98 1.74 11.02
CA SER A 143 -6.10 0.32 11.30
C SER A 143 -6.72 0.13 12.68
N PHE A 144 -7.70 -0.74 12.73
CA PHE A 144 -8.29 -1.22 13.97
C PHE A 144 -8.34 -2.74 13.94
N VAL A 145 -7.90 -3.35 15.03
CA VAL A 145 -8.10 -4.78 15.30
C VAL A 145 -8.53 -4.90 16.74
N GLY A 146 -9.65 -5.54 16.99
CA GLY A 146 -10.12 -5.71 18.36
C GLY A 146 -11.20 -6.76 18.49
N GLY A 147 -11.44 -7.16 19.74
CA GLY A 147 -12.43 -8.17 20.02
C GLY A 147 -13.04 -8.01 21.40
N TYR A 148 -14.18 -8.66 21.56
CA TYR A 148 -14.93 -8.70 22.80
C TYR A 148 -15.26 -10.14 23.18
N LYS A 149 -14.81 -10.54 24.37
CA LYS A 149 -15.08 -11.87 24.95
C LYS A 149 -16.44 -11.91 25.60
N LEU A 150 -17.34 -12.66 25.03
CA LEU A 150 -18.66 -12.91 25.55
C LEU A 150 -18.65 -14.07 26.57
N SER A 151 -19.80 -14.31 27.18
CA SER A 151 -19.98 -15.49 28.08
C SER A 151 -19.89 -16.80 27.29
N ARG A 152 -19.61 -17.90 28.00
CA ARG A 152 -19.56 -19.25 27.44
C ARG A 152 -18.54 -19.41 26.30
N ASN A 153 -17.39 -18.71 26.37
CA ASN A 153 -16.28 -18.76 25.40
C ASN A 153 -16.68 -18.39 23.97
N TRP A 154 -17.62 -17.47 23.79
CA TRP A 154 -17.84 -16.78 22.55
C TRP A 154 -16.92 -15.56 22.48
N GLU A 155 -16.46 -15.24 21.28
CA GLU A 155 -15.69 -14.03 21.01
C GLU A 155 -16.15 -13.44 19.67
N ILE A 156 -16.32 -12.12 19.63
CA ILE A 156 -16.58 -11.38 18.42
C ILE A 156 -15.38 -10.46 18.22
N SER A 157 -14.80 -10.48 17.06
CA SER A 157 -13.68 -9.61 16.68
C SER A 157 -13.91 -8.95 15.33
N SER A 158 -13.24 -7.83 15.14
CA SER A 158 -13.27 -7.11 13.87
C SER A 158 -11.90 -6.55 13.52
N ARG A 159 -11.67 -6.39 12.23
CA ARG A 159 -10.52 -5.70 11.65
C ARG A 159 -11.04 -4.67 10.66
N TRP A 160 -10.68 -3.44 10.87
CA TRP A 160 -10.97 -2.34 9.96
C TRP A 160 -9.67 -1.73 9.44
N ARG A 161 -9.60 -1.55 8.13
CA ARG A 161 -8.47 -0.93 7.44
C ARG A 161 -9.01 0.14 6.51
N PHE A 162 -8.42 1.32 6.62
CA PHE A 162 -8.70 2.45 5.74
C PHE A 162 -7.37 3.01 5.23
N LEU A 163 -7.31 3.22 3.93
CA LEU A 163 -6.23 3.90 3.22
C LEU A 163 -6.86 5.05 2.44
N GLY A 164 -6.35 6.25 2.63
CA GLY A 164 -6.79 7.42 1.86
C GLY A 164 -6.45 7.30 0.38
N GLU A 165 -6.93 8.25 -0.40
CA GLU A 165 -6.66 8.34 -1.82
C GLU A 165 -5.16 8.31 -2.13
N THR A 166 -4.74 7.46 -3.07
CA THR A 166 -3.33 7.34 -3.47
C THR A 166 -3.11 7.96 -4.84
N PRO A 167 -2.05 8.76 -5.03
CA PRO A 167 -1.69 9.28 -6.35
C PRO A 167 -1.39 8.15 -7.33
N PHE A 168 -1.79 8.31 -8.57
CA PHE A 168 -1.37 7.42 -9.65
C PHE A 168 -1.08 8.21 -10.93
N VAL A 169 -0.48 7.56 -11.92
CA VAL A 169 -0.16 8.13 -13.21
C VAL A 169 -1.19 7.65 -14.21
N PRO A 170 -1.97 8.53 -14.87
CA PRO A 170 -2.92 8.12 -15.90
C PRO A 170 -2.20 7.63 -17.15
N TYR A 171 -2.91 6.90 -18.00
CA TYR A 171 -2.40 6.49 -19.28
C TYR A 171 -2.52 7.61 -20.32
N ASN A 172 -1.51 7.78 -21.16
CA ASN A 172 -1.63 8.50 -22.43
C ASN A 172 -2.41 7.63 -23.42
N LEU A 173 -3.72 7.85 -23.54
CA LEU A 173 -4.60 6.98 -24.33
C LEU A 173 -4.29 7.03 -25.83
N GLU A 174 -3.80 8.16 -26.36
CA GLU A 174 -3.43 8.30 -27.77
C GLU A 174 -2.21 7.45 -28.11
N GLU A 175 -1.14 7.58 -27.34
CA GLU A 175 0.07 6.77 -27.52
C GLU A 175 -0.18 5.28 -27.21
N SER A 176 -1.00 5.00 -26.19
CA SER A 176 -1.39 3.63 -25.81
C SER A 176 -2.18 2.94 -26.93
N LEU A 177 -3.05 3.66 -27.63
CA LEU A 177 -3.78 3.12 -28.78
C LEU A 177 -2.84 2.71 -29.91
N GLN A 178 -1.80 3.51 -30.17
CA GLN A 178 -0.81 3.23 -31.23
C GLN A 178 0.13 2.06 -30.86
N SER A 179 0.38 1.85 -29.58
CA SER A 179 1.30 0.82 -29.07
C SER A 179 0.60 -0.43 -28.49
N TYR A 180 -0.74 -0.47 -28.60
CA TYR A 180 -1.51 -1.57 -28.01
C TYR A 180 -0.96 -2.96 -28.36
N PRO A 181 -0.83 -3.91 -27.42
CA PRO A 181 -1.41 -3.91 -26.07
C PRO A 181 -0.59 -3.18 -24.98
N ASN A 182 0.54 -2.56 -25.33
CA ASN A 182 1.36 -1.84 -24.35
C ASN A 182 0.69 -0.50 -24.03
N MET A 183 0.27 -0.35 -22.77
CA MET A 183 -0.28 0.89 -22.25
C MET A 183 0.85 1.84 -21.84
N ILE A 184 0.79 3.09 -22.28
CA ILE A 184 1.82 4.10 -22.01
C ILE A 184 1.35 5.04 -20.92
N LEU A 185 2.11 5.15 -19.83
CA LEU A 185 1.82 6.07 -18.73
C LEU A 185 2.20 7.51 -19.09
N ASP A 186 1.33 8.47 -18.75
CA ASP A 186 1.61 9.90 -18.94
C ASP A 186 2.23 10.50 -17.67
N TYR A 187 3.53 10.39 -17.56
CA TYR A 187 4.27 10.94 -16.43
C TYR A 187 4.23 12.46 -16.29
N SER A 188 3.81 13.20 -17.33
CA SER A 188 3.59 14.64 -17.23
C SER A 188 2.40 15.00 -16.34
N GLN A 189 1.48 14.03 -16.14
CA GLN A 189 0.31 14.12 -15.28
C GLN A 189 0.48 13.40 -13.94
N LEU A 190 1.71 13.11 -13.54
CA LEU A 190 1.99 12.42 -12.27
C LEU A 190 1.38 13.18 -11.09
N GLY A 191 0.53 12.48 -10.32
CA GLY A 191 -0.16 13.05 -9.15
C GLY A 191 -1.36 13.95 -9.45
N SER A 192 -1.75 14.12 -10.72
CA SER A 192 -2.99 14.84 -11.10
C SER A 192 -4.23 14.04 -10.74
N GLU A 193 -4.15 12.74 -10.81
CA GLU A 193 -5.24 11.82 -10.49
C GLU A 193 -4.93 11.01 -9.22
N LYS A 194 -5.99 10.52 -8.59
CA LYS A 194 -5.91 9.70 -7.39
C LYS A 194 -6.89 8.55 -7.48
N LEU A 195 -6.45 7.40 -6.97
CA LEU A 195 -7.32 6.27 -6.72
C LEU A 195 -8.27 6.58 -5.56
N GLU A 196 -9.44 5.98 -5.57
CA GLU A 196 -10.40 6.08 -4.46
C GLU A 196 -9.83 5.53 -3.15
N ASN A 197 -10.48 5.86 -2.05
CA ASN A 197 -10.12 5.32 -0.74
C ASN A 197 -10.30 3.81 -0.69
N PHE A 198 -9.34 3.11 -0.11
CA PHE A 198 -9.53 1.72 0.29
C PHE A 198 -10.18 1.66 1.67
N ASN A 199 -11.25 0.89 1.81
CA ASN A 199 -11.97 0.71 3.07
C ASN A 199 -12.44 -0.73 3.19
N GLN A 200 -11.93 -1.47 4.18
CA GLN A 200 -12.28 -2.87 4.38
C GLN A 200 -12.59 -3.14 5.85
N LEU A 201 -13.76 -3.71 6.10
CA LEU A 201 -14.18 -4.19 7.41
C LEU A 201 -14.38 -5.70 7.35
N ASP A 202 -13.71 -6.41 8.24
CA ASP A 202 -13.84 -7.84 8.43
C ASP A 202 -14.44 -8.10 9.82
N ILE A 203 -15.33 -9.08 9.92
CA ILE A 203 -15.96 -9.49 11.18
C ILE A 203 -15.78 -10.98 11.35
N ARG A 204 -15.44 -11.39 12.58
CA ARG A 204 -15.23 -12.78 12.94
C ARG A 204 -15.90 -13.10 14.25
N VAL A 205 -16.50 -14.28 14.32
CA VAL A 205 -17.10 -14.87 15.51
C VAL A 205 -16.43 -16.19 15.80
N ASP A 206 -15.93 -16.34 17.01
CA ASP A 206 -15.27 -17.55 17.49
C ASP A 206 -16.09 -18.18 18.62
N LYS A 207 -16.06 -19.51 18.66
CA LYS A 207 -16.63 -20.30 19.74
C LYS A 207 -15.65 -21.39 20.15
N LYS A 208 -15.33 -21.45 21.46
CA LYS A 208 -14.47 -22.50 22.00
C LYS A 208 -15.22 -23.36 23.04
N TRP A 209 -15.05 -24.67 22.92
CA TRP A 209 -15.51 -25.66 23.87
C TRP A 209 -14.28 -26.32 24.53
N ASN A 210 -14.16 -26.18 25.86
CA ASN A 210 -13.10 -26.82 26.62
C ASN A 210 -13.67 -28.04 27.31
N ARG A 211 -12.99 -29.19 27.18
CA ARG A 211 -13.25 -30.45 27.86
C ARG A 211 -12.01 -30.85 28.65
N GLU A 212 -12.10 -31.82 29.53
CA GLU A 212 -10.95 -32.24 30.36
C GLU A 212 -9.77 -32.76 29.50
N ALA A 213 -10.04 -33.52 28.43
CA ALA A 213 -9.02 -34.14 27.60
C ALA A 213 -8.73 -33.39 26.28
N PHE A 214 -9.59 -32.45 25.87
CA PHE A 214 -9.42 -31.74 24.60
C PHE A 214 -10.11 -30.39 24.60
N SER A 215 -9.74 -29.52 23.64
CA SER A 215 -10.52 -28.34 23.30
C SER A 215 -10.86 -28.33 21.80
N PHE A 216 -12.07 -27.86 21.51
CA PHE A 216 -12.55 -27.67 20.14
C PHE A 216 -12.88 -26.20 19.95
N SER A 217 -12.41 -25.62 18.82
CA SER A 217 -12.71 -24.25 18.44
C SER A 217 -13.29 -24.21 17.04
N PHE A 218 -14.29 -23.37 16.84
CA PHE A 218 -14.88 -23.07 15.55
C PHE A 218 -14.87 -21.56 15.35
N TYR A 219 -14.62 -21.11 14.12
CA TYR A 219 -14.83 -19.72 13.77
C TYR A 219 -15.61 -19.58 12.46
N PHE A 220 -16.31 -18.46 12.36
CA PHE A 220 -16.91 -17.96 11.14
C PHE A 220 -16.46 -16.52 10.93
N GLU A 221 -15.96 -16.20 9.75
CA GLU A 221 -15.41 -14.89 9.39
C GLU A 221 -16.02 -14.42 8.06
N ILE A 222 -16.32 -13.15 7.98
CA ILE A 222 -16.71 -12.49 6.73
C ILE A 222 -15.68 -11.41 6.46
N LEU A 223 -14.90 -11.58 5.39
CA LEU A 223 -13.98 -10.56 4.91
C LEU A 223 -14.71 -9.60 3.99
N ASN A 224 -14.37 -8.32 4.09
CA ASN A 224 -14.94 -7.23 3.30
C ASN A 224 -16.48 -7.18 3.36
N ILE A 225 -17.04 -7.18 4.57
CA ILE A 225 -18.50 -7.17 4.78
C ILE A 225 -19.21 -5.95 4.16
N LEU A 226 -18.47 -4.86 3.92
CA LEU A 226 -18.96 -3.65 3.26
C LEU A 226 -19.02 -3.78 1.74
N ALA A 227 -18.54 -4.88 1.17
CA ALA A 227 -18.44 -5.08 -0.27
C ALA A 227 -17.74 -3.93 -1.01
N GLN A 228 -16.72 -3.33 -0.39
CA GLN A 228 -15.98 -2.23 -1.01
C GLN A 228 -15.06 -2.76 -2.11
N LYS A 229 -15.01 -2.03 -3.21
CA LYS A 229 -14.06 -2.31 -4.30
C LYS A 229 -12.63 -2.02 -3.83
N VAL A 230 -11.68 -2.82 -4.30
CA VAL A 230 -10.26 -2.49 -4.16
C VAL A 230 -9.92 -1.44 -5.21
N PRO A 231 -9.49 -0.24 -4.81
CA PRO A 231 -9.16 0.81 -5.78
C PRO A 231 -7.93 0.39 -6.60
N VAL A 232 -8.08 0.43 -7.91
CA VAL A 232 -7.04 0.10 -8.89
C VAL A 232 -7.09 1.10 -10.02
N PRO A 233 -5.98 1.32 -10.75
CA PRO A 233 -6.01 2.09 -11.99
C PRO A 233 -7.03 1.53 -12.98
N LYS A 234 -7.55 2.40 -13.82
CA LYS A 234 -8.46 2.03 -14.90
C LYS A 234 -7.75 1.09 -15.88
N GLU A 235 -8.45 0.05 -16.31
CA GLU A 235 -7.97 -0.84 -17.36
C GLU A 235 -8.68 -0.51 -18.68
N TYR A 236 -7.96 -0.66 -19.79
CA TYR A 236 -8.47 -0.31 -21.12
C TYR A 236 -8.33 -1.50 -22.07
N GLY A 237 -9.37 -1.68 -22.89
CA GLY A 237 -9.41 -2.66 -23.97
C GLY A 237 -9.75 -2.02 -25.31
N LEU A 238 -9.60 -2.76 -26.39
CA LEU A 238 -10.09 -2.31 -27.71
C LEU A 238 -11.60 -2.44 -27.79
N ALA A 239 -12.27 -1.40 -28.27
CA ALA A 239 -13.71 -1.40 -28.44
C ALA A 239 -14.14 -2.48 -29.47
N ARG A 240 -15.12 -3.30 -29.09
CA ARG A 240 -15.66 -4.40 -29.91
C ARG A 240 -17.17 -4.26 -30.05
N ASP A 241 -17.68 -4.72 -31.17
CA ASP A 241 -19.12 -4.83 -31.38
C ASP A 241 -19.73 -6.02 -30.60
N SER A 242 -21.04 -6.21 -30.73
CA SER A 242 -21.77 -7.31 -30.09
C SER A 242 -21.35 -8.71 -30.56
N GLN A 243 -20.58 -8.81 -31.63
CA GLN A 243 -20.04 -10.06 -32.17
C GLN A 243 -18.57 -10.28 -31.77
N GLY A 244 -17.99 -9.33 -31.01
CA GLY A 244 -16.60 -9.38 -30.56
C GLY A 244 -15.58 -8.88 -31.59
N VAL A 245 -16.04 -8.28 -32.70
CA VAL A 245 -15.15 -7.71 -33.73
C VAL A 245 -14.71 -6.30 -33.32
N ILE A 246 -13.44 -5.98 -33.53
CA ILE A 246 -12.90 -4.65 -33.23
C ILE A 246 -13.61 -3.60 -34.10
N ILE A 247 -14.15 -2.57 -33.43
CA ILE A 247 -14.84 -1.45 -34.09
C ILE A 247 -13.84 -0.59 -34.85
N ASN A 248 -14.20 -0.15 -36.04
CA ASN A 248 -13.40 0.79 -36.83
C ASN A 248 -14.12 2.16 -36.90
N PRO A 249 -13.47 3.30 -36.56
CA PRO A 249 -12.06 3.43 -36.19
C PRO A 249 -11.72 2.78 -34.85
N ILE A 250 -10.50 2.25 -34.74
CA ILE A 250 -10.01 1.60 -33.53
C ILE A 250 -10.00 2.61 -32.38
N SER A 251 -10.58 2.23 -31.26
CA SER A 251 -10.62 3.06 -30.04
C SER A 251 -10.46 2.22 -28.78
N LEU A 252 -9.95 2.86 -27.73
CA LEU A 252 -9.90 2.27 -26.39
C LEU A 252 -11.23 2.53 -25.65
N PHE A 253 -11.66 1.58 -24.84
CA PHE A 253 -12.74 1.77 -23.88
C PHE A 253 -12.28 1.32 -22.50
N GLU A 254 -12.81 1.96 -21.48
CA GLU A 254 -12.56 1.59 -20.07
C GLU A 254 -13.27 0.28 -19.76
N VAL A 255 -12.51 -0.69 -19.22
CA VAL A 255 -13.03 -1.98 -18.79
C VAL A 255 -13.46 -1.86 -17.33
N ASP A 256 -14.76 -2.00 -17.05
CA ASP A 256 -15.23 -2.06 -15.67
C ASP A 256 -14.87 -3.41 -15.07
N ILE A 257 -13.96 -3.41 -14.10
CA ILE A 257 -13.57 -4.61 -13.36
C ILE A 257 -14.28 -4.58 -12.02
N ASP A 258 -15.27 -5.41 -11.87
CA ASP A 258 -15.95 -5.60 -10.59
C ASP A 258 -15.03 -6.37 -9.62
N ARG A 259 -14.50 -5.67 -8.61
CA ARG A 259 -13.58 -6.22 -7.60
C ARG A 259 -14.17 -6.16 -6.19
N ASN A 260 -15.48 -6.04 -6.07
CA ASN A 260 -16.16 -6.05 -4.78
C ASN A 260 -16.55 -7.48 -4.38
N THR A 261 -15.75 -8.12 -3.57
CA THR A 261 -16.01 -9.50 -3.14
C THR A 261 -16.16 -9.57 -1.63
N ILE A 262 -17.30 -10.11 -1.17
CA ILE A 262 -17.49 -10.56 0.21
C ILE A 262 -17.03 -12.00 0.28
N ILE A 263 -16.08 -12.30 1.18
CA ILE A 263 -15.52 -13.65 1.28
C ILE A 263 -15.89 -14.25 2.64
N PRO A 264 -16.86 -15.15 2.71
CA PRO A 264 -17.11 -15.94 3.90
C PRO A 264 -16.03 -17.01 4.07
N SER A 265 -15.57 -17.20 5.30
CA SER A 265 -14.59 -18.21 5.68
C SER A 265 -15.01 -18.86 7.00
N PHE A 266 -14.71 -20.13 7.16
CA PHE A 266 -14.88 -20.83 8.43
C PHE A 266 -13.75 -21.83 8.64
N GLY A 267 -13.52 -22.13 9.90
CA GLY A 267 -12.54 -23.15 10.24
C GLY A 267 -12.77 -23.69 11.63
N PHE A 268 -12.08 -24.77 11.92
CA PHE A 268 -12.10 -25.39 13.23
C PHE A 268 -10.71 -25.90 13.60
N SER A 269 -10.44 -25.93 14.91
CA SER A 269 -9.25 -26.56 15.45
C SER A 269 -9.62 -27.51 16.58
N PHE A 270 -8.81 -28.52 16.74
CA PHE A 270 -8.95 -29.54 17.76
C PHE A 270 -7.59 -29.72 18.45
N ASP A 271 -7.54 -29.46 19.75
CA ASP A 271 -6.33 -29.52 20.56
C ASP A 271 -6.53 -30.61 21.63
N PHE A 272 -5.59 -31.53 21.79
CA PHE A 272 -5.62 -32.66 22.75
C PHE A 272 -4.27 -32.83 23.46
#